data_064d15abaf3f3244d010d5adae1ec7e4
#
_entry.id   064d15abaf3f3244d010d5adae1ec7e4
#
_cell.length_a   1.000
_cell.length_b   1.000
_cell.length_c   1.000
_cell.angle_alpha   90.00
_cell.angle_beta   90.00
_cell.angle_gamma   90.00
#
_symmetry.space_group_name_H-M   'P 1'
#
loop_
_entity.id
_entity.type
_entity.pdbx_description
1 polymer ?
#
loop_
_entity_poly.entity_id
_entity_poly.type
_entity_poly.pdbx_seq_one_letter_code
_entity_poly.pdbx_strand_id
1 'polypeptide(L)'
;MEVGSIREKIIVALLIYRFGEANVETEIPITEPEVDVKSFGHPISIKTITGKGLAGVKLIWTVDAQKAKEFCENYYPKCDMLLVQVNWNDTGGFYYIPLNVQKRVFDKLSRKNYIRLPRPGTNPRGVEFTKEALSNLVGDSESRNILINWQRTKIEFNPYKRWVDLWRKD
;
A
#
# COMPACT_ATOMS: atom_id res chain seq x y z
N MET A 1 15.99 -5.51 1.27
CA MET A 1 15.11 -4.36 0.92
C MET A 1 13.78 -4.94 0.46
N GLU A 2 12.71 -4.62 1.13
CA GLU A 2 11.40 -5.18 0.82
C GLU A 2 10.85 -4.62 -0.49
N VAL A 3 10.29 -5.50 -1.33
CA VAL A 3 9.73 -5.11 -2.63
C VAL A 3 8.59 -4.09 -2.48
N GLY A 4 7.83 -4.16 -1.36
CA GLY A 4 6.80 -3.19 -1.02
C GLY A 4 7.35 -1.77 -0.90
N SER A 5 8.41 -1.57 -0.14
CA SER A 5 9.00 -0.24 0.10
C SER A 5 9.53 0.44 -1.17
N ILE A 6 10.01 -0.33 -2.16
CA ILE A 6 10.44 0.23 -3.46
C ILE A 6 9.22 0.69 -4.27
N ARG A 7 8.17 -0.11 -4.33
CA ARG A 7 6.95 0.25 -5.05
C ARG A 7 6.27 1.48 -4.45
N GLU A 8 6.19 1.55 -3.14
CA GLU A 8 5.69 2.72 -2.42
C GLU A 8 6.47 3.97 -2.79
N LYS A 9 7.81 3.91 -2.78
CA LYS A 9 8.67 5.03 -3.20
C LYS A 9 8.43 5.46 -4.65
N ILE A 10 8.19 4.52 -5.56
CA ILE A 10 7.86 4.83 -6.96
C ILE A 10 6.52 5.58 -7.04
N ILE A 11 5.54 5.14 -6.27
CA ILE A 11 4.23 5.81 -6.23
C ILE A 11 4.33 7.19 -5.59
N VAL A 12 5.09 7.35 -4.50
CA VAL A 12 5.38 8.66 -3.90
C VAL A 12 6.06 9.58 -4.92
N ALA A 13 7.05 9.08 -5.66
CA ALA A 13 7.71 9.85 -6.72
C ALA A 13 6.73 10.28 -7.83
N LEU A 14 5.74 9.43 -8.18
CA LEU A 14 4.67 9.78 -9.10
C LEU A 14 3.78 10.92 -8.55
N LEU A 15 3.44 10.88 -7.27
CA LEU A 15 2.68 11.93 -6.61
C LEU A 15 3.46 13.26 -6.61
N ILE A 16 4.76 13.23 -6.28
CA ILE A 16 5.64 14.40 -6.34
C ILE A 16 5.69 14.96 -7.77
N TYR A 17 5.91 14.09 -8.76
CA TYR A 17 5.92 14.50 -10.16
C TYR A 17 4.61 15.17 -10.58
N ARG A 18 3.48 14.66 -10.13
CA ARG A 18 2.15 15.15 -10.52
C ARG A 18 1.74 16.41 -9.79
N PHE A 19 2.06 16.52 -8.51
CA PHE A 19 1.55 17.56 -7.62
C PHE A 19 2.60 18.56 -7.15
N GLY A 20 3.88 18.29 -7.36
CA GLY A 20 5.02 19.09 -6.91
C GLY A 20 5.46 18.76 -5.47
N GLU A 21 6.75 18.95 -5.20
CA GLU A 21 7.35 18.65 -3.89
C GLU A 21 6.70 19.42 -2.73
N ALA A 22 6.31 20.68 -2.97
CA ALA A 22 5.69 21.51 -1.95
C ALA A 22 4.33 20.98 -1.45
N ASN A 23 3.68 20.09 -2.20
CA ASN A 23 2.38 19.53 -1.89
C ASN A 23 2.42 18.07 -1.45
N VAL A 24 3.61 17.47 -1.37
CA VAL A 24 3.80 16.05 -1.00
C VAL A 24 4.85 15.94 0.09
N GLU A 25 4.38 15.70 1.32
CA GLU A 25 5.22 15.52 2.50
C GLU A 25 5.58 14.04 2.65
N THR A 26 6.87 13.73 2.65
CA THR A 26 7.41 12.36 2.71
C THR A 26 8.06 12.01 4.05
N GLU A 27 8.32 13.02 4.90
CA GLU A 27 8.86 12.82 6.23
C GLU A 27 7.72 12.67 7.25
N ILE A 28 7.21 11.45 7.34
CA ILE A 28 6.08 11.14 8.22
C ILE A 28 6.60 10.77 9.60
N PRO A 29 6.02 11.33 10.68
CA PRO A 29 6.40 10.99 12.06
C PRO A 29 6.20 9.49 12.36
N ILE A 30 7.09 8.91 13.17
CA ILE A 30 7.00 7.51 13.64
C ILE A 30 5.68 7.24 14.39
N THR A 31 5.06 8.27 14.92
CA THR A 31 3.76 8.20 15.60
C THR A 31 2.57 7.97 14.66
N GLU A 32 2.78 8.09 13.35
CA GLU A 32 1.79 7.86 12.30
C GLU A 32 2.16 6.65 11.42
N PRO A 33 2.31 5.43 11.96
CA PRO A 33 2.92 4.29 11.27
C PRO A 33 2.08 3.75 10.10
N GLU A 34 0.83 4.16 9.96
CA GLU A 34 -0.04 3.77 8.85
C GLU A 34 0.00 4.74 7.67
N VAL A 35 0.62 5.92 7.85
CA VAL A 35 0.72 6.95 6.83
C VAL A 35 2.04 6.81 6.10
N ASP A 36 1.98 6.68 4.78
CA ASP A 36 3.16 6.59 3.93
C ASP A 36 3.55 7.94 3.33
N VAL A 37 2.57 8.84 3.15
CA VAL A 37 2.76 10.18 2.57
C VAL A 37 1.60 11.09 2.95
N LYS A 38 1.83 12.42 3.00
CA LYS A 38 0.73 13.41 3.01
C LYS A 38 0.73 14.18 1.69
N SER A 39 -0.42 14.25 1.05
CA SER A 39 -0.63 15.03 -0.17
C SER A 39 -1.62 16.16 0.11
N PHE A 40 -1.20 17.40 -0.12
CA PHE A 40 -1.97 18.59 0.29
C PHE A 40 -2.40 18.55 1.77
N GLY A 41 -1.54 18.03 2.65
CA GLY A 41 -1.81 17.85 4.07
C GLY A 41 -2.71 16.65 4.42
N HIS A 42 -3.26 15.92 3.44
CA HIS A 42 -4.09 14.74 3.67
C HIS A 42 -3.23 13.48 3.81
N PRO A 43 -3.34 12.74 4.92
CA PRO A 43 -2.57 11.51 5.14
C PRO A 43 -3.09 10.37 4.26
N ILE A 44 -2.17 9.68 3.61
CA ILE A 44 -2.46 8.58 2.68
C ILE A 44 -1.58 7.38 3.01
N SER A 45 -2.20 6.21 3.11
CA SER A 45 -1.50 4.92 3.12
C SER A 45 -1.42 4.34 1.71
N ILE A 46 -0.24 3.92 1.29
CA ILE A 46 -0.02 3.31 -0.03
C ILE A 46 0.08 1.80 0.14
N LYS A 47 -0.78 1.07 -0.55
CA LYS A 47 -0.77 -0.39 -0.58
C LYS A 47 -0.58 -0.88 -2.00
N THR A 48 0.25 -1.91 -2.17
CA THR A 48 0.52 -2.49 -3.49
C THR A 48 0.21 -3.97 -3.52
N ILE A 49 -0.35 -4.43 -4.62
CA ILE A 49 -0.64 -5.85 -4.85
C ILE A 49 -0.22 -6.24 -6.28
N THR A 50 0.18 -7.49 -6.48
CA THR A 50 0.52 -8.03 -7.80
C THR A 50 -0.43 -9.15 -8.18
N GLY A 51 -0.89 -9.15 -9.42
CA GLY A 51 -1.77 -10.16 -10.00
C GLY A 51 -3.23 -9.76 -10.06
N LYS A 52 -4.06 -10.69 -10.54
CA LYS A 52 -5.48 -10.44 -10.87
C LYS A 52 -6.39 -10.34 -9.65
N GLY A 53 -6.02 -10.97 -8.55
CA GLY A 53 -6.89 -11.07 -7.36
C GLY A 53 -6.69 -9.90 -6.38
N LEU A 54 -7.77 -9.48 -5.74
CA LEU A 54 -7.72 -8.58 -4.58
C LEU A 54 -7.56 -9.40 -3.30
N ALA A 55 -6.32 -9.85 -3.02
CA ALA A 55 -6.01 -10.62 -1.81
C ALA A 55 -4.54 -10.43 -1.41
N GLY A 56 -4.22 -10.63 -0.13
CA GLY A 56 -2.85 -10.54 0.37
C GLY A 56 -2.32 -9.13 0.58
N VAL A 57 -3.18 -8.12 0.56
CA VAL A 57 -2.81 -6.73 0.90
C VAL A 57 -2.60 -6.62 2.40
N LYS A 58 -1.41 -6.22 2.79
CA LYS A 58 -1.03 -6.12 4.19
C LYS A 58 -1.38 -4.76 4.78
N LEU A 59 -1.96 -4.81 5.97
CA LEU A 59 -2.14 -3.64 6.83
C LEU A 59 -0.84 -3.28 7.53
N ILE A 60 -0.20 -4.29 8.14
CA ILE A 60 1.16 -4.17 8.67
C ILE A 60 1.98 -5.41 8.31
N TRP A 61 3.29 -5.21 8.30
CA TRP A 61 4.27 -6.29 8.19
C TRP A 61 4.88 -6.55 9.57
N THR A 62 4.72 -7.76 10.08
CA THR A 62 5.35 -8.20 11.32
C THR A 62 5.51 -9.72 11.34
N VAL A 63 6.59 -10.19 11.96
CA VAL A 63 6.83 -11.62 12.24
C VAL A 63 6.45 -11.98 13.68
N ASP A 64 6.13 -10.97 14.50
CA ASP A 64 5.75 -11.12 15.88
C ASP A 64 4.25 -11.37 15.98
N ALA A 65 3.87 -12.56 16.46
CA ALA A 65 2.48 -12.98 16.59
C ALA A 65 1.71 -12.14 17.62
N GLN A 66 2.36 -11.71 18.71
CA GLN A 66 1.73 -10.88 19.73
C GLN A 66 1.43 -9.48 19.17
N LYS A 67 2.39 -8.86 18.47
CA LYS A 67 2.18 -7.58 17.79
C LYS A 67 1.08 -7.67 16.73
N ALA A 68 1.02 -8.78 15.98
CA ALA A 68 -0.05 -8.99 15.00
C ALA A 68 -1.43 -9.02 15.66
N LYS A 69 -1.54 -9.70 16.82
CA LYS A 69 -2.78 -9.78 17.61
C LYS A 69 -3.19 -8.42 18.16
N GLU A 70 -2.27 -7.72 18.83
CA GLU A 70 -2.50 -6.38 19.38
C GLU A 70 -2.90 -5.38 18.29
N PHE A 71 -2.26 -5.44 17.13
CA PHE A 71 -2.66 -4.63 15.99
C PHE A 71 -4.09 -4.94 15.55
N CYS A 72 -4.44 -6.21 15.41
CA CYS A 72 -5.80 -6.60 15.06
C CYS A 72 -6.86 -6.11 16.05
N GLU A 73 -6.55 -6.18 17.35
CA GLU A 73 -7.46 -5.77 18.42
C GLU A 73 -7.69 -4.25 18.45
N ASN A 74 -6.69 -3.47 18.05
CA ASN A 74 -6.71 -2.01 18.15
C ASN A 74 -6.89 -1.30 16.80
N TYR A 75 -6.80 -2.02 15.68
CA TYR A 75 -6.88 -1.40 14.36
C TYR A 75 -8.24 -0.74 14.12
N TYR A 76 -8.17 0.46 13.59
CA TYR A 76 -9.28 1.18 12.98
C TYR A 76 -8.70 2.09 11.89
N PRO A 77 -9.34 2.25 10.71
CA PRO A 77 -8.80 3.10 9.63
C PRO A 77 -8.57 4.54 10.07
N LYS A 78 -7.39 5.12 9.74
CA LYS A 78 -6.97 6.45 10.21
C LYS A 78 -6.66 7.43 9.08
N CYS A 79 -6.40 6.95 7.86
CA CYS A 79 -6.04 7.77 6.71
C CYS A 79 -6.66 7.22 5.44
N ASP A 80 -6.65 8.02 4.38
CA ASP A 80 -7.04 7.57 3.05
C ASP A 80 -6.11 6.46 2.57
N MET A 81 -6.56 5.63 1.63
CA MET A 81 -5.75 4.56 1.08
C MET A 81 -5.65 4.68 -0.44
N LEU A 82 -4.43 4.59 -0.96
CA LEU A 82 -4.14 4.39 -2.36
C LEU A 82 -3.69 2.94 -2.58
N LEU A 83 -4.59 2.11 -3.12
CA LEU A 83 -4.29 0.73 -3.48
C LEU A 83 -3.88 0.66 -4.95
N VAL A 84 -2.67 0.15 -5.21
CA VAL A 84 -2.13 -0.01 -6.56
C VAL A 84 -2.06 -1.49 -6.92
N GLN A 85 -2.85 -1.89 -7.90
CA GLN A 85 -2.84 -3.24 -8.45
C GLN A 85 -1.96 -3.29 -9.70
N VAL A 86 -0.83 -3.98 -9.60
CA VAL A 86 0.09 -4.23 -10.71
C VAL A 86 -0.23 -5.60 -11.31
N ASN A 87 -0.78 -5.62 -12.51
CA ASN A 87 -1.08 -6.87 -13.22
C ASN A 87 -0.31 -6.90 -14.54
N TRP A 88 0.88 -7.51 -14.50
CA TRP A 88 1.81 -7.49 -15.62
C TRP A 88 1.22 -8.09 -16.90
N ASN A 89 1.32 -7.33 -18.01
CA ASN A 89 0.76 -7.61 -19.33
C ASN A 89 -0.76 -7.73 -19.35
N ASP A 90 -1.44 -7.10 -18.41
CA ASP A 90 -2.89 -7.10 -18.28
C ASP A 90 -3.38 -5.83 -17.58
N THR A 91 -4.68 -5.68 -17.39
CA THR A 91 -5.27 -4.54 -16.70
C THR A 91 -5.22 -4.72 -15.20
N GLY A 92 -4.71 -3.71 -14.52
CA GLY A 92 -4.80 -3.46 -13.09
C GLY A 92 -5.24 -2.02 -12.87
N GLY A 93 -4.86 -1.38 -11.75
CA GLY A 93 -5.27 0.00 -11.54
C GLY A 93 -4.77 0.66 -10.28
N PHE A 94 -5.08 1.94 -10.17
CA PHE A 94 -5.02 2.73 -8.98
C PHE A 94 -6.42 2.88 -8.40
N TYR A 95 -6.57 2.60 -7.12
CA TYR A 95 -7.83 2.72 -6.39
C TYR A 95 -7.62 3.68 -5.22
N TYR A 96 -8.22 4.85 -5.28
CA TYR A 96 -8.26 5.77 -4.16
C TYR A 96 -9.50 5.48 -3.31
N ILE A 97 -9.28 5.14 -2.07
CA ILE A 97 -10.30 4.72 -1.12
C ILE A 97 -10.31 5.71 0.05
N PRO A 98 -11.29 6.63 0.11
CA PRO A 98 -11.38 7.60 1.18
C PRO A 98 -11.54 6.96 2.57
N LEU A 99 -11.10 7.66 3.59
CA LEU A 99 -11.18 7.22 4.99
C LEU A 99 -12.62 6.93 5.44
N ASN A 100 -13.59 7.75 5.02
CA ASN A 100 -15.00 7.53 5.34
C ASN A 100 -15.53 6.21 4.75
N VAL A 101 -15.11 5.84 3.55
CA VAL A 101 -15.42 4.54 2.92
C VAL A 101 -14.82 3.41 3.75
N GLN A 102 -13.55 3.52 4.12
CA GLN A 102 -12.88 2.49 4.92
C GLN A 102 -13.58 2.28 6.26
N LYS A 103 -13.95 3.35 6.97
CA LYS A 103 -14.70 3.28 8.24
C LYS A 103 -16.07 2.64 8.05
N ARG A 104 -16.82 3.06 7.04
CA ARG A 104 -18.15 2.49 6.74
C ARG A 104 -18.09 0.98 6.45
N VAL A 105 -17.11 0.56 5.64
CA VAL A 105 -16.91 -0.86 5.31
C VAL A 105 -16.45 -1.64 6.55
N PHE A 106 -15.55 -1.07 7.36
CA PHE A 106 -15.10 -1.68 8.61
C PHE A 106 -16.25 -1.91 9.58
N ASP A 107 -17.10 -0.91 9.79
CA ASP A 107 -18.24 -0.98 10.69
C ASP A 107 -19.30 -1.98 10.18
N LYS A 108 -19.53 -2.02 8.86
CA LYS A 108 -20.45 -2.96 8.22
C LYS A 108 -20.00 -4.43 8.35
N LEU A 109 -18.73 -4.70 8.09
CA LEU A 109 -18.18 -6.07 8.09
C LEU A 109 -17.79 -6.55 9.48
N SER A 110 -17.60 -5.65 10.43
CA SER A 110 -16.90 -5.87 11.68
C SER A 110 -15.43 -6.26 11.49
N ARG A 111 -14.64 -6.09 12.55
CA ARG A 111 -13.19 -6.36 12.56
C ARG A 111 -12.82 -7.74 12.04
N LYS A 112 -13.53 -8.76 12.47
CA LYS A 112 -13.27 -10.17 12.14
C LYS A 112 -13.36 -10.47 10.65
N ASN A 113 -14.25 -9.79 9.94
CA ASN A 113 -14.44 -9.96 8.50
C ASN A 113 -13.65 -8.93 7.66
N TYR A 114 -13.10 -7.90 8.32
CA TYR A 114 -12.27 -6.89 7.69
C TYR A 114 -10.78 -7.26 7.70
N ILE A 115 -10.30 -7.83 8.81
CA ILE A 115 -8.90 -8.16 9.04
C ILE A 115 -8.72 -9.68 9.13
N ARG A 116 -7.62 -10.16 8.56
CA ARG A 116 -7.19 -11.54 8.64
C ARG A 116 -5.82 -11.64 9.30
N LEU A 117 -5.76 -12.41 10.39
CA LEU A 117 -4.50 -12.86 11.00
C LEU A 117 -3.86 -13.97 10.16
N PRO A 118 -2.53 -14.11 10.20
CA PRO A 118 -1.84 -15.29 9.68
C PRO A 118 -2.38 -16.57 10.33
N ARG A 119 -2.36 -17.65 9.57
CA ARG A 119 -2.77 -18.97 10.12
C ARG A 119 -1.81 -19.39 11.23
N PRO A 120 -2.31 -19.94 12.36
CA PRO A 120 -1.47 -20.52 13.40
C PRO A 120 -0.52 -21.57 12.81
N GLY A 121 0.73 -21.61 13.28
CA GLY A 121 1.75 -22.54 12.77
C GLY A 121 2.41 -22.15 11.45
N THR A 122 1.95 -21.09 10.78
CA THR A 122 2.68 -20.48 9.67
C THR A 122 3.58 -19.35 10.19
N ASN A 123 4.68 -19.08 9.49
CA ASN A 123 5.49 -17.91 9.81
C ASN A 123 4.65 -16.65 9.54
N PRO A 124 4.21 -15.92 10.58
CA PRO A 124 3.34 -14.76 10.37
C PRO A 124 4.14 -13.68 9.65
N ARG A 125 3.63 -13.25 8.51
CA ARG A 125 4.22 -12.16 7.73
C ARG A 125 3.31 -10.94 7.66
N GLY A 126 2.71 -10.60 8.80
CA GLY A 126 1.87 -9.43 8.97
C GLY A 126 0.37 -9.72 8.92
N VAL A 127 -0.39 -8.67 9.13
CA VAL A 127 -1.85 -8.66 9.16
C VAL A 127 -2.38 -8.20 7.82
N GLU A 128 -3.42 -8.83 7.30
CA GLU A 128 -3.94 -8.59 5.96
C GLU A 128 -5.39 -8.14 5.99
N PHE A 129 -5.81 -7.41 4.96
CA PHE A 129 -7.23 -7.30 4.63
C PHE A 129 -7.80 -8.66 4.25
N THR A 130 -9.06 -8.90 4.58
CA THR A 130 -9.80 -10.01 3.97
C THR A 130 -10.10 -9.69 2.49
N LYS A 131 -10.33 -10.74 1.69
CA LYS A 131 -10.79 -10.55 0.30
C LYS A 131 -12.12 -9.80 0.24
N GLU A 132 -13.01 -10.10 1.18
CA GLU A 132 -14.33 -9.46 1.29
C GLU A 132 -14.19 -7.96 1.58
N ALA A 133 -13.32 -7.58 2.53
CA ALA A 133 -13.05 -6.18 2.81
C ALA A 133 -12.54 -5.44 1.58
N LEU A 134 -11.51 -5.97 0.89
CA LEU A 134 -10.97 -5.34 -0.31
C LEU A 134 -12.02 -5.20 -1.42
N SER A 135 -12.86 -6.23 -1.63
CA SER A 135 -13.92 -6.16 -2.63
C SER A 135 -14.96 -5.09 -2.32
N ASN A 136 -15.35 -4.95 -1.04
CA ASN A 136 -16.29 -3.89 -0.63
C ASN A 136 -15.63 -2.50 -0.74
N LEU A 137 -14.35 -2.35 -0.35
CA LEU A 137 -13.63 -1.09 -0.43
C LEU A 137 -13.47 -0.60 -1.87
N VAL A 138 -13.06 -1.48 -2.77
CA VAL A 138 -12.85 -1.13 -4.19
C VAL A 138 -14.17 -0.94 -4.93
N GLY A 139 -15.21 -1.69 -4.56
CA GLY A 139 -16.53 -1.63 -5.18
C GLY A 139 -17.45 -0.52 -4.64
N ASP A 140 -17.02 0.23 -3.62
CA ASP A 140 -17.83 1.32 -3.06
C ASP A 140 -17.95 2.48 -4.07
N SER A 141 -19.13 3.10 -4.14
CA SER A 141 -19.43 4.17 -5.10
C SER A 141 -18.62 5.46 -4.89
N GLU A 142 -18.11 5.68 -3.69
CA GLU A 142 -17.25 6.83 -3.37
C GLU A 142 -15.76 6.53 -3.60
N SER A 143 -15.38 5.27 -3.75
CA SER A 143 -14.03 4.91 -4.19
C SER A 143 -13.81 5.32 -5.65
N ARG A 144 -12.59 5.79 -5.96
CA ARG A 144 -12.22 6.21 -7.31
C ARG A 144 -11.17 5.26 -7.85
N ASN A 145 -11.26 4.97 -9.16
CA ASN A 145 -10.26 4.11 -9.81
C ASN A 145 -9.82 4.66 -11.16
N ILE A 146 -8.57 4.38 -11.48
CA ILE A 146 -7.98 4.57 -12.81
C ILE A 146 -7.46 3.21 -13.24
N LEU A 147 -8.00 2.67 -14.32
CA LEU A 147 -7.52 1.41 -14.89
C LEU A 147 -6.22 1.64 -15.66
N ILE A 148 -5.26 0.74 -15.50
CA ILE A 148 -3.93 0.82 -16.10
C ILE A 148 -3.59 -0.49 -16.77
N ASN A 149 -3.25 -0.44 -18.06
CA ASN A 149 -2.69 -1.57 -18.77
C ASN A 149 -1.19 -1.64 -18.49
N TRP A 150 -0.82 -2.58 -17.63
CA TRP A 150 0.57 -2.76 -17.21
C TRP A 150 1.36 -3.52 -18.27
N GLN A 151 2.46 -2.91 -18.71
CA GLN A 151 3.40 -3.56 -19.63
C GLN A 151 4.73 -3.78 -18.92
N ARG A 152 5.24 -5.01 -19.01
CA ARG A 152 6.56 -5.34 -18.48
C ARG A 152 7.60 -5.09 -19.57
N THR A 153 8.39 -4.05 -19.40
CA THR A 153 9.56 -3.81 -20.25
C THR A 153 10.82 -4.34 -19.55
N LYS A 154 11.76 -4.88 -20.34
CA LYS A 154 13.11 -5.15 -19.85
C LYS A 154 13.82 -3.82 -19.68
N ILE A 155 14.15 -3.47 -18.45
CA ILE A 155 15.06 -2.37 -18.17
C ILE A 155 16.42 -3.00 -17.87
N GLU A 156 17.45 -2.65 -18.67
CA GLU A 156 18.81 -2.99 -18.31
C GLU A 156 19.23 -2.11 -17.14
N PHE A 157 19.05 -2.66 -15.95
CA PHE A 157 19.42 -1.98 -14.72
C PHE A 157 20.63 -2.66 -14.10
N ASN A 158 21.75 -1.93 -14.09
CA ASN A 158 22.91 -2.31 -13.29
C ASN A 158 22.89 -1.50 -12.00
N PRO A 159 22.61 -2.14 -10.83
CA PRO A 159 22.51 -1.43 -9.57
C PRO A 159 23.83 -0.79 -9.12
N TYR A 160 24.94 -1.26 -9.66
CA TYR A 160 26.27 -0.79 -9.30
C TYR A 160 26.78 0.36 -10.20
N LYS A 161 26.21 0.49 -11.40
CA LYS A 161 26.71 1.44 -12.43
C LYS A 161 26.82 2.87 -11.89
N ARG A 162 25.80 3.36 -11.21
CA ARG A 162 25.79 4.70 -10.62
C ARG A 162 26.98 4.92 -9.67
N TRP A 163 27.24 3.95 -8.82
CA TRP A 163 28.31 4.04 -7.83
C TRP A 163 29.69 3.93 -8.48
N VAL A 164 29.86 3.03 -9.45
CA VAL A 164 31.09 2.93 -10.24
C VAL A 164 31.36 4.22 -10.99
N ASP A 165 30.35 4.83 -11.60
CA ASP A 165 30.50 6.09 -12.34
C ASP A 165 30.84 7.26 -11.39
N LEU A 166 30.36 7.26 -10.15
CA LEU A 166 30.77 8.24 -9.14
C LEU A 166 32.23 8.06 -8.71
N TRP A 167 32.65 6.82 -8.41
CA TRP A 167 34.03 6.51 -8.04
C TRP A 167 35.06 6.83 -9.15
N ARG A 168 34.63 6.84 -10.40
CA ARG A 168 35.51 7.19 -11.52
C ARG A 168 35.70 8.71 -11.70
N LYS A 169 34.94 9.52 -11.00
CA LYS A 169 35.02 10.99 -11.08
C LYS A 169 35.98 11.58 -10.04
N ASP A 170 36.39 10.79 -9.05
CA ASP A 170 37.42 11.12 -8.06
C ASP A 170 38.80 10.72 -8.60
#